data_9c1a85fe8dc277b94dfab4967f4da783
#
_entry.id   9c1a85fe8dc277b94dfab4967f4da783
#
_cell.length_a   1.000
_cell.length_b   1.000
_cell.length_c   1.000
_cell.angle_alpha   90.00
_cell.angle_beta   90.00
_cell.angle_gamma   90.00
#
_symmetry.space_group_name_H-M   'P 1'
#
loop_
_entity.id
_entity.type
_entity.pdbx_description
1 polymer ?
#
loop_
_entity_poly.entity_id
_entity_poly.type
_entity_poly.pdbx_seq_one_letter_code
_entity_poly.pdbx_strand_id
1 'polypeptide(L)'
;MSIRTLGFVTLAGYVLTIFAANLAITYLGIVPVGLGLMAPAGVYFAGMAFSLRDALQETLGRRWVVMAILIGAAVSAALSAQLALASGLAFLFSELADFMIYTPLRQRNWLGAVVTSNTVGTVVDSALFLWLAFGSLEFLVGQIVGKLWMTALTVVILLAWRRIVGRTTREA
;
A
#
# COMPACT_ATOMS: atom_id res chain seq x y z
N MET A 1 -15.29 3.86 -19.59
CA MET A 1 -15.24 4.52 -18.26
C MET A 1 -14.26 5.68 -18.35
N SER A 2 -14.64 6.89 -17.91
CA SER A 2 -13.71 8.04 -17.97
C SER A 2 -12.56 7.85 -16.99
N ILE A 3 -11.43 8.51 -17.26
CA ILE A 3 -10.24 8.45 -16.37
C ILE A 3 -10.56 9.00 -14.97
N ARG A 4 -11.46 9.98 -14.91
CA ARG A 4 -11.96 10.53 -13.63
C ARG A 4 -12.79 9.51 -12.85
N THR A 5 -13.67 8.78 -13.52
CA THR A 5 -14.48 7.72 -12.89
C THR A 5 -13.58 6.63 -12.33
N LEU A 6 -12.56 6.20 -13.10
CA LEU A 6 -11.56 5.25 -12.63
C LEU A 6 -10.83 5.78 -11.39
N GLY A 7 -10.43 7.04 -11.40
CA GLY A 7 -9.76 7.67 -10.27
C GLY A 7 -10.59 7.67 -8.97
N PHE A 8 -11.89 7.98 -9.06
CA PHE A 8 -12.76 7.93 -7.88
C PHE A 8 -13.03 6.52 -7.37
N VAL A 9 -13.11 5.52 -8.26
CA VAL A 9 -13.19 4.11 -7.86
C VAL A 9 -11.91 3.68 -7.14
N THR A 10 -10.75 4.08 -7.66
CA THR A 10 -9.45 3.81 -7.03
C THR A 10 -9.33 4.51 -5.68
N LEU A 11 -9.80 5.76 -5.56
CA LEU A 11 -9.86 6.51 -4.30
C LEU A 11 -10.68 5.76 -3.24
N ALA A 12 -11.90 5.36 -3.59
CA ALA A 12 -12.76 4.60 -2.69
C ALA A 12 -12.11 3.27 -2.28
N GLY A 13 -11.56 2.53 -3.24
CA GLY A 13 -10.84 1.29 -2.99
C GLY A 13 -9.65 1.49 -2.03
N TYR A 14 -8.85 2.53 -2.25
CA TYR A 14 -7.71 2.84 -1.39
C TYR A 14 -8.13 3.16 0.06
N VAL A 15 -9.13 4.02 0.26
CA VAL A 15 -9.66 4.32 1.61
C VAL A 15 -10.23 3.08 2.28
N LEU A 16 -10.95 2.24 1.53
CA LEU A 16 -11.48 0.98 2.04
C LEU A 16 -10.39 0.00 2.46
N THR A 17 -9.26 -0.07 1.74
CA THR A 17 -8.14 -0.94 2.16
C THR A 17 -7.50 -0.48 3.46
N ILE A 18 -7.39 0.83 3.71
CA ILE A 18 -6.87 1.36 4.98
C ILE A 18 -7.79 0.94 6.14
N PHE A 19 -9.10 1.10 5.96
CA PHE A 19 -10.10 0.70 6.96
C PHE A 19 -10.09 -0.82 7.19
N ALA A 20 -10.11 -1.60 6.11
CA ALA A 20 -10.10 -3.06 6.16
C ALA A 20 -8.83 -3.62 6.81
N ALA A 21 -7.65 -2.97 6.59
CA ALA A 21 -6.41 -3.35 7.26
C ALA A 21 -6.53 -3.28 8.78
N ASN A 22 -7.09 -2.18 9.31
CA ASN A 22 -7.27 -2.02 10.75
C ASN A 22 -8.30 -3.00 11.32
N LEU A 23 -9.42 -3.23 10.63
CA LEU A 23 -10.40 -4.25 11.01
C LEU A 23 -9.76 -5.64 11.03
N ALA A 24 -9.01 -6.00 10.00
CA ALA A 24 -8.35 -7.30 9.92
C ALA A 24 -7.38 -7.52 11.09
N ILE A 25 -6.57 -6.53 11.44
CA ILE A 25 -5.68 -6.63 12.60
C ILE A 25 -6.49 -6.81 13.89
N THR A 26 -7.54 -6.04 14.07
CA THR A 26 -8.36 -6.06 15.28
C THR A 26 -9.08 -7.39 15.49
N TYR A 27 -9.62 -7.99 14.42
CA TYR A 27 -10.46 -9.17 14.52
C TYR A 27 -9.75 -10.49 14.20
N LEU A 28 -8.74 -10.48 13.33
CA LEU A 28 -8.01 -11.68 12.92
C LEU A 28 -6.63 -11.81 13.58
N GLY A 29 -6.08 -10.70 14.09
CA GLY A 29 -4.78 -10.69 14.75
C GLY A 29 -3.63 -11.06 13.80
N ILE A 30 -2.86 -12.09 14.18
CA ILE A 30 -1.73 -12.60 13.41
C ILE A 30 -2.18 -13.78 12.54
N VAL A 31 -1.82 -13.73 11.26
CA VAL A 31 -2.24 -14.72 10.24
C VAL A 31 -1.03 -15.26 9.46
N PRO A 32 -1.12 -16.48 8.89
CA PRO A 32 -0.07 -17.01 8.03
C PRO A 32 -0.02 -16.25 6.69
N VAL A 33 1.19 -15.96 6.20
CA VAL A 33 1.42 -15.29 4.91
C VAL A 33 2.14 -16.18 3.90
N GLY A 34 2.23 -17.47 4.18
CA GLY A 34 2.94 -18.45 3.38
C GLY A 34 4.39 -18.66 3.85
N LEU A 35 5.05 -19.69 3.32
CA LEU A 35 6.44 -20.04 3.63
C LEU A 35 6.71 -20.28 5.14
N GLY A 36 5.69 -20.65 5.92
CA GLY A 36 5.80 -20.74 7.37
C GLY A 36 5.88 -19.42 8.12
N LEU A 37 5.70 -18.30 7.44
CA LEU A 37 5.77 -16.95 8.00
C LEU A 37 4.40 -16.47 8.49
N MET A 38 4.43 -15.64 9.53
CA MET A 38 3.26 -15.00 10.12
C MET A 38 3.36 -13.49 10.06
N ALA A 39 2.23 -12.79 9.97
CA ALA A 39 2.17 -11.33 10.01
C ALA A 39 0.81 -10.84 10.56
N PRO A 40 0.71 -9.58 11.03
CA PRO A 40 -0.58 -8.95 11.30
C PRO A 40 -1.49 -8.97 10.07
N ALA A 41 -2.76 -9.35 10.24
CA ALA A 41 -3.70 -9.60 9.14
C ALA A 41 -3.91 -8.40 8.21
N GLY A 42 -3.65 -7.18 8.67
CA GLY A 42 -3.65 -5.98 7.85
C GLY A 42 -2.68 -5.97 6.68
N VAL A 43 -1.67 -6.87 6.69
CA VAL A 43 -0.67 -6.99 5.63
C VAL A 43 -1.27 -7.24 4.25
N TYR A 44 -2.36 -7.99 4.17
CA TYR A 44 -3.06 -8.28 2.92
C TYR A 44 -3.63 -7.01 2.28
N PHE A 45 -4.18 -6.13 3.10
CA PHE A 45 -4.73 -4.86 2.64
C PHE A 45 -3.65 -3.79 2.41
N ALA A 46 -2.60 -3.77 3.22
CA ALA A 46 -1.49 -2.85 3.07
C ALA A 46 -0.76 -3.04 1.72
N GLY A 47 -0.51 -4.28 1.29
CA GLY A 47 0.07 -4.57 -0.03
C GLY A 47 -0.83 -4.10 -1.19
N MET A 48 -2.17 -4.26 -1.06
CA MET A 48 -3.12 -3.71 -2.03
C MET A 48 -3.13 -2.18 -2.04
N ALA A 49 -3.05 -1.56 -0.86
CA ALA A 49 -3.07 -0.12 -0.70
C ALA A 49 -1.92 0.56 -1.48
N PHE A 50 -0.70 0.00 -1.47
CA PHE A 50 0.41 0.54 -2.26
C PHE A 50 0.08 0.65 -3.75
N SER A 51 -0.45 -0.43 -4.35
CA SER A 51 -0.80 -0.44 -5.77
C SER A 51 -1.97 0.51 -6.10
N LEU A 52 -2.97 0.58 -5.21
CA LEU A 52 -4.10 1.50 -5.38
C LEU A 52 -3.69 2.96 -5.21
N ARG A 53 -2.76 3.25 -4.30
CA ARG A 53 -2.16 4.58 -4.14
C ARG A 53 -1.49 5.05 -5.44
N ASP A 54 -0.69 4.18 -6.06
CA ASP A 54 0.00 4.52 -7.30
C ASP A 54 -1.00 4.77 -8.43
N ALA A 55 -2.01 3.90 -8.59
CA ALA A 55 -3.06 4.09 -9.57
C ALA A 55 -3.89 5.37 -9.30
N LEU A 56 -4.12 5.73 -8.04
CA LEU A 56 -4.79 6.96 -7.64
C LEU A 56 -3.93 8.18 -8.01
N GLN A 57 -2.63 8.14 -7.77
CA GLN A 57 -1.71 9.20 -8.13
C GLN A 57 -1.64 9.44 -9.64
N GLU A 58 -1.64 8.37 -10.44
CA GLU A 58 -1.66 8.46 -11.92
C GLU A 58 -2.97 9.04 -12.45
N THR A 59 -4.10 8.77 -11.80
CA THR A 59 -5.42 9.15 -12.33
C THR A 59 -5.92 10.50 -11.84
N LEU A 60 -5.79 10.80 -10.54
CA LEU A 60 -6.28 12.03 -9.89
C LEU A 60 -5.14 12.93 -9.38
N GLY A 61 -3.92 12.41 -9.28
CA GLY A 61 -2.75 13.15 -8.84
C GLY A 61 -2.50 13.13 -7.33
N ARG A 62 -1.34 13.63 -6.94
CA ARG A 62 -0.79 13.54 -5.57
C ARG A 62 -1.68 14.16 -4.49
N ARG A 63 -2.43 15.23 -4.81
CA ARG A 63 -3.32 15.89 -3.83
C ARG A 63 -4.42 14.94 -3.33
N TRP A 64 -4.98 14.13 -4.23
CA TRP A 64 -6.01 13.16 -3.89
C TRP A 64 -5.46 12.00 -3.07
N VAL A 65 -4.20 11.60 -3.30
CA VAL A 65 -3.51 10.61 -2.45
C VAL A 65 -3.39 11.13 -1.02
N VAL A 66 -2.92 12.36 -0.83
CA VAL A 66 -2.81 12.97 0.51
C VAL A 66 -4.18 13.06 1.20
N MET A 67 -5.22 13.50 0.48
CA MET A 67 -6.58 13.56 1.03
C MET A 67 -7.07 12.16 1.44
N ALA A 68 -6.84 11.15 0.63
CA ALA A 68 -7.23 9.78 0.91
C ALA A 68 -6.51 9.22 2.16
N ILE A 69 -5.23 9.53 2.32
CA ILE A 69 -4.46 9.15 3.52
C ILE A 69 -5.06 9.81 4.76
N LEU A 70 -5.36 11.10 4.71
CA LEU A 70 -5.96 11.83 5.84
C LEU A 70 -7.33 11.27 6.22
N ILE A 71 -8.19 11.00 5.22
CA ILE A 71 -9.49 10.39 5.45
C ILE A 71 -9.33 8.98 6.04
N GLY A 72 -8.46 8.16 5.45
CA GLY A 72 -8.19 6.81 5.94
C GLY A 72 -7.64 6.81 7.37
N ALA A 73 -6.72 7.72 7.70
CA ALA A 73 -6.18 7.88 9.04
C ALA A 73 -7.26 8.32 10.05
N ALA A 74 -8.14 9.26 9.68
CA ALA A 74 -9.23 9.70 10.54
C ALA A 74 -10.23 8.56 10.84
N VAL A 75 -10.61 7.79 9.81
CA VAL A 75 -11.48 6.62 9.96
C VAL A 75 -10.80 5.52 10.80
N SER A 76 -9.52 5.26 10.56
CA SER A 76 -8.73 4.29 11.33
C SER A 76 -8.59 4.68 12.80
N ALA A 77 -8.44 5.97 13.09
CA ALA A 77 -8.34 6.49 14.45
C ALA A 77 -9.62 6.23 15.27
N ALA A 78 -10.78 6.19 14.63
CA ALA A 78 -12.05 5.82 15.28
C ALA A 78 -12.08 4.35 15.74
N LEU A 79 -11.30 3.46 15.10
CA LEU A 79 -11.16 2.06 15.49
C LEU A 79 -10.02 1.87 16.50
N SER A 80 -8.86 2.41 16.20
CA SER A 80 -7.67 2.36 17.05
C SER A 80 -6.74 3.52 16.73
N ALA A 81 -6.62 4.47 17.65
CA ALA A 81 -5.71 5.60 17.50
C ALA A 81 -4.25 5.14 17.40
N GLN A 82 -3.86 4.08 18.10
CA GLN A 82 -2.51 3.51 18.04
C GLN A 82 -2.19 2.96 16.66
N LEU A 83 -3.08 2.14 16.08
CA LEU A 83 -2.88 1.58 14.74
C LEU A 83 -2.89 2.68 13.66
N ALA A 84 -3.75 3.69 13.79
CA ALA A 84 -3.80 4.82 12.87
C ALA A 84 -2.52 5.65 12.89
N LEU A 85 -1.98 5.95 14.08
CA LEU A 85 -0.71 6.65 14.24
C LEU A 85 0.46 5.81 13.71
N ALA A 86 0.51 4.52 14.05
CA ALA A 86 1.55 3.61 13.59
C ALA A 86 1.57 3.52 12.06
N SER A 87 0.41 3.32 11.43
CA SER A 87 0.28 3.27 9.96
C SER A 87 0.64 4.61 9.30
N GLY A 88 0.15 5.72 9.85
CA GLY A 88 0.41 7.05 9.29
C GLY A 88 1.88 7.44 9.35
N LEU A 89 2.55 7.19 10.48
CA LEU A 89 3.98 7.48 10.64
C LEU A 89 4.84 6.53 9.80
N ALA A 90 4.52 5.22 9.79
CA ALA A 90 5.22 4.25 8.97
C ALA A 90 5.14 4.64 7.49
N PHE A 91 3.96 5.00 7.00
CA PHE A 91 3.76 5.47 5.64
C PHE A 91 4.57 6.75 5.34
N LEU A 92 4.50 7.77 6.19
CA LEU A 92 5.22 9.02 5.99
C LEU A 92 6.74 8.79 5.88
N PHE A 93 7.30 8.03 6.80
CA PHE A 93 8.75 7.78 6.81
C PHE A 93 9.18 6.86 5.66
N SER A 94 8.35 5.90 5.26
CA SER A 94 8.64 5.07 4.09
C SER A 94 8.65 5.86 2.79
N GLU A 95 7.71 6.79 2.61
CA GLU A 95 7.68 7.69 1.45
C GLU A 95 8.90 8.63 1.42
N LEU A 96 9.32 9.14 2.57
CA LEU A 96 10.53 9.94 2.67
C LEU A 96 11.78 9.12 2.32
N ALA A 97 11.89 7.89 2.83
CA ALA A 97 13.00 6.98 2.52
C ALA A 97 13.03 6.62 1.03
N ASP A 98 11.86 6.31 0.44
CA ASP A 98 11.74 6.07 -1.00
C ASP A 98 12.24 7.28 -1.80
N PHE A 99 11.75 8.47 -1.49
CA PHE A 99 12.14 9.69 -2.17
C PHE A 99 13.64 10.01 -2.05
N MET A 100 14.23 9.82 -0.88
CA MET A 100 15.67 10.06 -0.64
C MET A 100 16.55 9.12 -1.46
N ILE A 101 16.11 7.89 -1.72
CA ILE A 101 16.83 6.89 -2.50
C ILE A 101 16.56 7.05 -3.99
N TYR A 102 15.30 7.19 -4.37
CA TYR A 102 14.88 7.31 -5.76
C TYR A 102 15.52 8.52 -6.46
N THR A 103 15.50 9.68 -5.80
CA THR A 103 15.91 10.95 -6.42
C THR A 103 17.35 10.93 -6.95
N PRO A 104 18.38 10.51 -6.22
CA PRO A 104 19.75 10.45 -6.74
C PRO A 104 20.00 9.30 -7.71
N LEU A 105 19.32 8.15 -7.52
CA LEU A 105 19.56 6.98 -8.36
C LEU A 105 18.89 7.07 -9.74
N ARG A 106 17.73 7.72 -9.85
CA ARG A 106 16.95 7.75 -11.12
C ARG A 106 17.71 8.34 -12.30
N GLN A 107 18.67 9.22 -12.04
CA GLN A 107 19.47 9.84 -13.08
C GLN A 107 20.51 8.89 -13.69
N ARG A 108 20.93 7.86 -12.93
CA ARG A 108 21.91 6.86 -13.36
C ARG A 108 21.27 5.59 -13.91
N ASN A 109 20.26 5.08 -13.21
CA ASN A 109 19.56 3.86 -13.56
C ASN A 109 18.12 3.92 -13.02
N TRP A 110 17.17 4.28 -13.89
CA TRP A 110 15.76 4.41 -13.50
C TRP A 110 15.16 3.13 -12.92
N LEU A 111 15.40 1.97 -13.54
CA LEU A 111 14.86 0.69 -13.06
C LEU A 111 15.47 0.30 -11.71
N GLY A 112 16.78 0.45 -11.57
CA GLY A 112 17.47 0.23 -10.30
C GLY A 112 16.99 1.17 -9.21
N ALA A 113 16.72 2.45 -9.54
CA ALA A 113 16.16 3.41 -8.61
C ALA A 113 14.79 2.94 -8.09
N VAL A 114 13.86 2.57 -8.98
CA VAL A 114 12.52 2.10 -8.63
C VAL A 114 12.59 0.86 -7.73
N VAL A 115 13.37 -0.15 -8.11
CA VAL A 115 13.45 -1.39 -7.32
C VAL A 115 14.05 -1.14 -5.94
N THR A 116 15.15 -0.38 -5.87
CA THR A 116 15.84 -0.13 -4.60
C THR A 116 14.99 0.74 -3.66
N SER A 117 14.41 1.82 -4.17
CA SER A 117 13.59 2.73 -3.35
C SER A 117 12.35 2.03 -2.81
N ASN A 118 11.61 1.30 -3.66
CA ASN A 118 10.44 0.55 -3.22
C ASN A 118 10.77 -0.55 -2.21
N THR A 119 11.93 -1.22 -2.36
CA THR A 119 12.37 -2.22 -1.39
C THR A 119 12.65 -1.57 -0.04
N VAL A 120 13.40 -0.48 -0.02
CA VAL A 120 13.71 0.23 1.23
C VAL A 120 12.45 0.83 1.84
N GLY A 121 11.58 1.45 1.04
CA GLY A 121 10.28 1.96 1.50
C GLY A 121 9.44 0.86 2.17
N THR A 122 9.34 -0.31 1.56
CA THR A 122 8.60 -1.45 2.13
C THR A 122 9.21 -1.94 3.45
N VAL A 123 10.53 -1.99 3.56
CA VAL A 123 11.22 -2.40 4.81
C VAL A 123 10.99 -1.36 5.90
N VAL A 124 11.18 -0.08 5.59
CA VAL A 124 10.97 1.04 6.55
C VAL A 124 9.53 1.07 7.04
N ASP A 125 8.56 0.99 6.13
CA ASP A 125 7.14 0.95 6.47
C ASP A 125 6.81 -0.24 7.40
N SER A 126 7.28 -1.44 7.05
CA SER A 126 7.02 -2.65 7.83
C SER A 126 7.67 -2.61 9.21
N ALA A 127 8.91 -2.13 9.30
CA ALA A 127 9.62 -2.04 10.56
C ALA A 127 8.99 -1.00 11.49
N LEU A 128 8.71 0.19 10.98
CA LEU A 128 8.09 1.27 11.77
C LEU A 128 6.68 0.89 12.20
N PHE A 129 5.87 0.34 11.30
CA PHE A 129 4.52 -0.10 11.65
C PHE A 129 4.54 -1.14 12.77
N LEU A 130 5.34 -2.20 12.64
CA LEU A 130 5.43 -3.24 13.65
C LEU A 130 5.93 -2.72 14.99
N TRP A 131 6.96 -1.88 14.96
CA TRP A 131 7.51 -1.29 16.17
C TRP A 131 6.52 -0.38 16.90
N LEU A 132 5.83 0.51 16.16
CA LEU A 132 4.89 1.47 16.74
C LEU A 132 3.57 0.81 17.16
N ALA A 133 3.09 -0.20 16.42
CA ALA A 133 1.84 -0.86 16.72
C ALA A 133 1.97 -1.95 17.79
N PHE A 134 3.09 -2.70 17.79
CA PHE A 134 3.24 -3.91 18.62
C PHE A 134 4.48 -3.92 19.52
N GLY A 135 5.40 -2.97 19.36
CA GLY A 135 6.66 -2.92 20.11
C GLY A 135 7.65 -4.04 19.74
N SER A 136 7.43 -4.76 18.65
CA SER A 136 8.22 -5.93 18.23
C SER A 136 8.42 -5.97 16.74
N LEU A 137 9.57 -6.51 16.30
CA LEU A 137 9.88 -6.78 14.89
C LEU A 137 9.77 -8.26 14.53
N GLU A 138 9.22 -9.09 15.40
CA GLU A 138 9.11 -10.55 15.21
C GLU A 138 8.51 -10.94 13.86
N PHE A 139 7.50 -10.21 13.40
CA PHE A 139 6.80 -10.49 12.14
C PHE A 139 7.34 -9.72 10.93
N LEU A 140 8.53 -9.11 11.01
CA LEU A 140 9.05 -8.22 9.96
C LEU A 140 9.16 -8.93 8.59
N VAL A 141 9.71 -10.12 8.57
CA VAL A 141 9.87 -10.90 7.32
C VAL A 141 8.51 -11.27 6.74
N GLY A 142 7.59 -11.74 7.59
CA GLY A 142 6.22 -12.06 7.20
C GLY A 142 5.47 -10.83 6.65
N GLN A 143 5.64 -9.68 7.29
CA GLN A 143 5.06 -8.42 6.86
C GLN A 143 5.56 -8.00 5.46
N ILE A 144 6.87 -8.11 5.21
CA ILE A 144 7.46 -7.79 3.89
C ILE A 144 6.94 -8.76 2.83
N VAL A 145 7.01 -10.07 3.10
CA VAL A 145 6.57 -11.11 2.16
C VAL A 145 5.08 -10.98 1.85
N GLY A 146 4.24 -10.79 2.87
CA GLY A 146 2.80 -10.60 2.69
C GLY A 146 2.45 -9.38 1.84
N LYS A 147 3.13 -8.24 2.05
CA LYS A 147 2.97 -7.05 1.20
C LYS A 147 3.37 -7.31 -0.25
N LEU A 148 4.49 -7.99 -0.48
CA LEU A 148 4.96 -8.32 -1.83
C LEU A 148 3.96 -9.22 -2.58
N TRP A 149 3.41 -10.25 -1.92
CA TRP A 149 2.37 -11.11 -2.50
C TRP A 149 1.14 -10.32 -2.92
N MET A 150 0.64 -9.46 -2.04
CA MET A 150 -0.58 -8.70 -2.32
C MET A 150 -0.35 -7.58 -3.33
N THR A 151 0.84 -6.96 -3.34
CA THR A 151 1.23 -6.01 -4.39
C THR A 151 1.27 -6.71 -5.75
N ALA A 152 1.92 -7.87 -5.85
CA ALA A 152 1.98 -8.65 -7.08
C ALA A 152 0.58 -9.06 -7.57
N LEU A 153 -0.27 -9.57 -6.68
CA LEU A 153 -1.66 -9.93 -7.00
C LEU A 153 -2.45 -8.73 -7.52
N THR A 154 -2.35 -7.58 -6.86
CA THR A 154 -3.07 -6.36 -7.25
C THR A 154 -2.60 -5.85 -8.62
N VAL A 155 -1.30 -5.87 -8.88
CA VAL A 155 -0.73 -5.52 -10.19
C VAL A 155 -1.27 -6.45 -11.29
N VAL A 156 -1.31 -7.76 -11.04
CA VAL A 156 -1.86 -8.73 -12.01
C VAL A 156 -3.33 -8.43 -12.30
N ILE A 157 -4.14 -8.17 -11.27
CA ILE A 157 -5.56 -7.82 -11.42
C ILE A 157 -5.72 -6.53 -12.23
N LEU A 158 -4.96 -5.48 -11.92
CA LEU A 158 -5.02 -4.21 -12.65
C LEU A 158 -4.61 -4.35 -14.12
N LEU A 159 -3.57 -5.14 -14.40
CA LEU A 159 -3.15 -5.43 -15.78
C LEU A 159 -4.20 -6.24 -16.55
N ALA A 160 -4.80 -7.25 -15.93
CA ALA A 160 -5.89 -8.02 -16.52
C ALA A 160 -7.10 -7.13 -16.84
N TRP A 161 -7.48 -6.27 -15.89
CA TRP A 161 -8.55 -5.28 -16.07
C TRP A 161 -8.28 -4.34 -17.25
N ARG A 162 -7.08 -3.74 -17.32
CA ARG A 162 -6.68 -2.86 -18.44
C ARG A 162 -6.79 -3.58 -19.80
N ARG A 163 -6.42 -4.86 -19.87
CA ARG A 163 -6.52 -5.66 -21.11
C ARG A 163 -7.98 -5.89 -21.53
N ILE A 164 -8.87 -6.18 -20.59
CA ILE A 164 -10.29 -6.41 -20.85
C ILE A 164 -10.95 -5.13 -21.34
N VAL A 165 -10.79 -4.02 -20.62
CA VAL A 165 -11.39 -2.72 -20.97
C VAL A 165 -10.83 -2.18 -22.28
N GLY A 166 -9.52 -2.33 -22.54
CA GLY A 166 -8.89 -1.89 -23.79
C GLY A 166 -9.29 -2.69 -25.03
N ARG A 167 -9.78 -3.93 -24.86
CA ARG A 167 -10.36 -4.71 -25.96
C ARG A 167 -11.77 -4.22 -26.32
N THR A 168 -12.60 -3.98 -25.31
CA THR A 168 -13.99 -3.52 -25.51
C THR A 168 -14.05 -2.15 -26.21
N THR A 169 -13.04 -1.28 -26.03
CA THR A 169 -12.98 0.02 -26.72
C THR A 169 -12.42 -0.04 -28.14
N ARG A 170 -11.89 -1.19 -28.58
CA ARG A 170 -11.44 -1.38 -29.97
C ARG A 170 -12.49 -2.07 -30.84
N GLU A 171 -13.50 -2.68 -30.24
CA GLU A 171 -14.59 -3.41 -30.91
C GLU A 171 -15.89 -2.59 -31.00
N ALA A 172 -15.92 -1.41 -30.37
CA ALA A 172 -17.04 -0.45 -30.42
C ALA A 172 -16.66 0.78 -31.24
#